data_b28a05e546bc2aab7dc3d8d38baeccb7
#
_entry.id   b28a05e546bc2aab7dc3d8d38baeccb7
#
_cell.length_a   1.000
_cell.length_b   1.000
_cell.length_c   1.000
_cell.angle_alpha   90.00
_cell.angle_beta   90.00
_cell.angle_gamma   90.00
#
_symmetry.space_group_name_H-M   'P 1'
#
loop_
_entity.id
_entity.type
_entity.pdbx_description
1 polymer ?
#
loop_
_entity_poly.entity_id
_entity_poly.type
_entity_poly.pdbx_seq_one_letter_code
_entity_poly.pdbx_strand_id
1 'polypeptide(L)'
;DLFDNFELEVHYRMSPGGNSGIMYHVTQGSDYKDDYETGPEYQLLDNELAPSESLPHRQVASLYDMYAPNSSPYLPAGQWNVVGIRVLDNEVEHWLNGELVLQYNLKSADFLQRKLQSKWNDDADWAKAGIGHISLQDHGDKVEFKRVAVRRIK
;
A
#
# COMPACT_ATOMS: atom_id res chain seq x y z
N ASP A 1 -17.28 3.90 1.11
CA ASP A 1 -17.60 2.56 1.66
C ASP A 1 -16.50 2.09 2.59
N LEU A 2 -16.85 1.24 3.57
CA LEU A 2 -15.90 0.54 4.44
C LEU A 2 -15.69 -0.88 3.93
N PHE A 3 -14.44 -1.36 3.97
CA PHE A 3 -14.03 -2.69 3.56
C PHE A 3 -13.26 -3.37 4.69
N ASP A 4 -13.62 -4.59 5.01
CA ASP A 4 -12.90 -5.52 5.91
C ASP A 4 -12.10 -6.52 5.07
N ASN A 5 -12.77 -7.50 4.47
CA ASN A 5 -12.21 -8.47 3.55
C ASN A 5 -12.52 -8.02 2.10
N PHE A 6 -11.51 -7.89 1.28
CA PHE A 6 -11.69 -7.39 -0.08
C PHE A 6 -10.58 -7.84 -1.03
N GLU A 7 -10.87 -7.73 -2.31
CA GLU A 7 -9.88 -7.69 -3.39
C GLU A 7 -10.01 -6.36 -4.14
N LEU A 8 -8.89 -5.69 -4.31
CA LEU A 8 -8.75 -4.43 -5.03
C LEU A 8 -7.85 -4.64 -6.24
N GLU A 9 -8.27 -4.12 -7.39
CA GLU A 9 -7.45 -4.00 -8.59
C GLU A 9 -7.34 -2.54 -9.00
N VAL A 10 -6.10 -2.06 -9.19
CA VAL A 10 -5.82 -0.69 -9.63
C VAL A 10 -4.87 -0.71 -10.82
N HIS A 11 -5.27 -0.09 -11.92
CA HIS A 11 -4.39 0.17 -13.05
C HIS A 11 -3.88 1.60 -12.97
N TYR A 12 -2.57 1.77 -12.79
CA TYR A 12 -1.95 3.08 -12.67
C TYR A 12 -0.82 3.28 -13.67
N ARG A 13 -0.53 4.55 -13.95
CA ARG A 13 0.64 4.99 -14.71
C ARG A 13 1.25 6.19 -14.01
N MET A 14 2.55 6.12 -13.76
CA MET A 14 3.27 7.14 -13.00
C MET A 14 4.14 8.01 -13.92
N SER A 15 4.31 9.28 -13.54
CA SER A 15 5.32 10.14 -14.15
C SER A 15 6.74 9.75 -13.69
N PRO A 16 7.79 10.11 -14.46
CA PRO A 16 9.18 9.89 -14.02
C PRO A 16 9.45 10.52 -12.65
N GLY A 17 10.04 9.75 -11.74
CA GLY A 17 10.33 10.13 -10.36
C GLY A 17 9.11 10.22 -9.44
N GLY A 18 7.94 9.80 -9.92
CA GLY A 18 6.68 9.94 -9.19
C GLY A 18 6.56 9.06 -7.95
N ASN A 19 5.79 9.54 -6.99
CA ASN A 19 5.44 8.87 -5.74
C ASN A 19 3.93 9.00 -5.49
N SER A 20 3.31 7.94 -5.05
CA SER A 20 1.91 7.83 -4.63
C SER A 20 1.74 6.58 -3.78
N GLY A 21 0.55 6.29 -3.31
CA GLY A 21 0.26 5.11 -2.50
C GLY A 21 -1.21 4.73 -2.51
N ILE A 22 -1.49 3.51 -2.09
CA ILE A 22 -2.84 3.01 -1.85
C ILE A 22 -2.92 2.60 -0.39
N MET A 23 -3.65 3.37 0.42
CA MET A 23 -3.93 3.02 1.81
C MET A 23 -5.23 2.24 1.90
N TYR A 24 -5.29 1.29 2.83
CA TYR A 24 -6.50 0.50 3.11
C TYR A 24 -6.74 0.38 4.61
N HIS A 25 -7.97 0.03 5.00
CA HIS A 25 -8.46 0.07 6.38
C HIS A 25 -8.27 1.45 7.03
N VAL A 26 -8.33 2.51 6.23
CA VAL A 26 -8.20 3.89 6.71
C VAL A 26 -9.39 4.24 7.61
N THR A 27 -9.09 4.74 8.80
CA THR A 27 -10.07 5.36 9.70
C THR A 27 -10.09 6.86 9.43
N GLN A 28 -11.26 7.40 9.11
CA GLN A 28 -11.47 8.84 8.97
C GLN A 28 -12.02 9.43 10.26
N GLY A 29 -11.59 10.64 10.60
CA GLY A 29 -12.07 11.37 11.76
C GLY A 29 -11.32 12.68 11.95
N SER A 30 -11.84 13.56 12.82
CA SER A 30 -11.21 14.85 13.12
C SER A 30 -9.84 14.75 13.78
N ASP A 31 -9.51 13.57 14.30
CA ASP A 31 -8.27 13.30 15.04
C ASP A 31 -7.11 12.93 14.09
N TYR A 32 -7.42 12.64 12.81
CA TYR A 32 -6.45 12.26 11.78
C TYR A 32 -6.43 13.29 10.66
N LYS A 33 -5.24 13.74 10.31
CA LYS A 33 -5.01 14.70 9.24
C LYS A 33 -4.83 14.02 7.88
N ASP A 34 -4.11 12.91 7.89
CA ASP A 34 -3.71 12.19 6.69
C ASP A 34 -4.09 10.70 6.78
N ASP A 35 -4.45 10.09 5.66
CA ASP A 35 -4.92 8.70 5.59
C ASP A 35 -3.84 7.69 6.01
N TYR A 36 -2.55 8.01 5.82
CA TYR A 36 -1.44 7.15 6.23
C TYR A 36 -1.24 7.06 7.74
N GLU A 37 -1.86 7.94 8.53
CA GLU A 37 -1.79 7.88 10.01
C GLU A 37 -2.51 6.64 10.57
N THR A 38 -3.46 6.07 9.81
CA THR A 38 -4.25 4.92 10.25
C THR A 38 -4.17 3.74 9.29
N GLY A 39 -4.03 3.98 7.99
CA GLY A 39 -4.06 2.96 6.95
C GLY A 39 -2.67 2.46 6.55
N PRO A 40 -2.44 1.13 6.53
CA PRO A 40 -1.27 0.56 5.89
C PRO A 40 -1.22 0.93 4.40
N GLU A 41 -0.02 1.18 3.88
CA GLU A 41 0.18 1.70 2.53
C GLU A 41 0.87 0.68 1.62
N TYR A 42 0.22 0.35 0.49
CA TYR A 42 0.87 -0.24 -0.68
C TYR A 42 1.56 0.88 -1.45
N GLN A 43 2.90 0.86 -1.52
CA GLN A 43 3.69 1.91 -2.16
C GLN A 43 3.57 1.89 -3.67
N LEU A 44 3.32 3.05 -4.29
CA LEU A 44 3.42 3.30 -5.71
C LEU A 44 4.60 4.24 -5.98
N LEU A 45 5.65 3.75 -6.62
CA LEU A 45 6.90 4.50 -6.79
C LEU A 45 7.53 4.23 -8.16
N ASP A 46 8.15 5.24 -8.75
CA ASP A 46 9.15 5.02 -9.79
C ASP A 46 10.51 4.72 -9.14
N ASN A 47 10.81 3.43 -8.96
CA ASN A 47 12.04 2.98 -8.32
C ASN A 47 13.33 3.48 -9.00
N GLU A 48 13.27 3.83 -10.29
CA GLU A 48 14.46 4.23 -11.05
C GLU A 48 14.88 5.67 -10.75
N LEU A 49 13.93 6.57 -10.57
CA LEU A 49 14.18 8.00 -10.48
C LEU A 49 13.76 8.62 -9.13
N ALA A 50 13.38 7.82 -8.14
CA ALA A 50 13.07 8.26 -6.79
C ALA A 50 14.14 7.79 -5.76
N PRO A 51 15.37 8.32 -5.82
CA PRO A 51 16.51 7.83 -5.03
C PRO A 51 16.37 8.04 -3.51
N SER A 52 15.50 8.96 -3.08
CA SER A 52 15.20 9.17 -1.65
C SER A 52 14.54 7.96 -0.99
N GLU A 53 13.92 7.10 -1.76
CA GLU A 53 13.21 5.89 -1.34
C GLU A 53 14.00 4.60 -1.70
N SER A 54 15.33 4.65 -1.62
CA SER A 54 16.21 3.53 -2.02
C SER A 54 16.14 2.29 -1.12
N LEU A 55 15.51 2.40 0.06
CA LEU A 55 15.37 1.26 0.97
C LEU A 55 14.37 0.25 0.40
N PRO A 56 14.67 -1.07 0.42
CA PRO A 56 13.81 -2.09 -0.18
C PRO A 56 12.36 -2.07 0.30
N HIS A 57 12.12 -1.75 1.58
CA HIS A 57 10.79 -1.67 2.18
C HIS A 57 10.06 -0.33 1.92
N ARG A 58 10.61 0.52 1.03
CA ARG A 58 9.99 1.76 0.54
C ARG A 58 9.80 1.78 -0.98
N GLN A 59 10.20 0.73 -1.67
CA GLN A 59 10.02 0.58 -3.11
C GLN A 59 8.59 0.22 -3.47
N VAL A 60 8.28 0.28 -4.78
CA VAL A 60 6.96 -0.11 -5.30
C VAL A 60 6.54 -1.47 -4.78
N ALA A 61 5.27 -1.63 -4.45
CA ALA A 61 4.65 -2.84 -3.90
C ALA A 61 5.07 -3.23 -2.48
N SER A 62 5.93 -2.47 -1.81
CA SER A 62 6.19 -2.66 -0.39
C SER A 62 4.93 -2.37 0.47
N LEU A 63 4.84 -2.98 1.65
CA LEU A 63 4.14 -2.33 2.75
C LEU A 63 5.09 -1.27 3.29
N TYR A 64 4.77 0.00 3.02
CA TYR A 64 5.68 1.12 3.20
C TYR A 64 6.29 1.16 4.61
N ASP A 65 7.62 1.25 4.65
CA ASP A 65 8.47 1.28 5.86
C ASP A 65 8.41 0.01 6.74
N MET A 66 7.80 -1.09 6.24
CA MET A 66 7.62 -2.33 7.01
C MET A 66 8.19 -3.57 6.29
N TYR A 67 7.67 -3.89 5.11
CA TYR A 67 8.00 -5.10 4.36
C TYR A 67 8.41 -4.78 2.94
N ALA A 68 9.57 -5.28 2.54
CA ALA A 68 10.01 -5.26 1.15
C ALA A 68 9.28 -6.33 0.32
N PRO A 69 8.96 -6.07 -0.95
CA PRO A 69 8.49 -7.12 -1.85
C PRO A 69 9.61 -8.12 -2.16
N ASN A 70 9.23 -9.37 -2.43
CA ASN A 70 10.15 -10.46 -2.78
C ASN A 70 10.68 -10.34 -4.22
N SER A 71 9.94 -9.66 -5.07
CA SER A 71 10.26 -9.38 -6.48
C SER A 71 9.65 -8.05 -6.89
N SER A 72 10.10 -7.47 -7.99
CA SER A 72 9.61 -6.18 -8.47
C SER A 72 9.37 -6.21 -9.99
N PRO A 73 8.29 -6.85 -10.46
CA PRO A 73 7.95 -6.92 -11.87
C PRO A 73 7.29 -5.64 -12.39
N TYR A 74 7.64 -4.46 -11.86
CA TYR A 74 7.06 -3.20 -12.28
C TYR A 74 7.54 -2.79 -13.68
N LEU A 75 6.69 -2.07 -14.38
CA LEU A 75 7.02 -1.43 -15.65
C LEU A 75 7.39 0.03 -15.37
N PRO A 76 8.45 0.57 -16.04
CA PRO A 76 8.94 1.92 -15.82
C PRO A 76 7.90 3.01 -15.98
N ALA A 77 8.21 4.20 -15.46
CA ALA A 77 7.39 5.39 -15.61
C ALA A 77 6.88 5.59 -17.03
N GLY A 78 5.62 6.03 -17.17
CA GLY A 78 4.92 6.15 -18.45
C GLY A 78 4.23 4.88 -18.96
N GLN A 79 4.48 3.73 -18.34
CA GLN A 79 3.80 2.47 -18.65
C GLN A 79 2.71 2.15 -17.62
N TRP A 80 1.69 1.39 -18.07
CA TRP A 80 0.60 0.97 -17.21
C TRP A 80 1.00 -0.25 -16.38
N ASN A 81 0.91 -0.12 -15.06
CA ASN A 81 1.06 -1.21 -14.10
C ASN A 81 -0.31 -1.62 -13.53
N VAL A 82 -0.41 -2.85 -13.10
CA VAL A 82 -1.61 -3.41 -12.45
C VAL A 82 -1.24 -3.82 -11.03
N VAL A 83 -1.87 -3.19 -10.06
CA VAL A 83 -1.79 -3.53 -8.63
C VAL A 83 -2.96 -4.41 -8.25
N GLY A 84 -2.71 -5.43 -7.44
CA GLY A 84 -3.71 -6.14 -6.68
C GLY A 84 -3.43 -6.08 -5.18
N ILE A 85 -4.46 -5.84 -4.39
CA ILE A 85 -4.41 -5.98 -2.93
C ILE A 85 -5.54 -6.92 -2.53
N ARG A 86 -5.20 -8.01 -1.85
CA ARG A 86 -6.20 -8.91 -1.27
C ARG A 86 -6.05 -8.92 0.24
N VAL A 87 -7.14 -8.72 0.94
CA VAL A 87 -7.21 -8.84 2.40
C VAL A 87 -8.28 -9.86 2.74
N LEU A 88 -7.90 -10.90 3.49
CA LEU A 88 -8.80 -11.93 4.00
C LEU A 88 -8.36 -12.35 5.41
N ASP A 89 -9.21 -12.16 6.40
CA ASP A 89 -8.98 -12.58 7.80
C ASP A 89 -7.61 -12.14 8.36
N ASN A 90 -7.21 -10.89 8.06
CA ASN A 90 -5.93 -10.26 8.37
C ASN A 90 -4.73 -10.72 7.51
N GLU A 91 -4.88 -11.73 6.66
CA GLU A 91 -3.86 -12.04 5.65
C GLU A 91 -3.95 -11.02 4.53
N VAL A 92 -2.81 -10.42 4.19
CA VAL A 92 -2.69 -9.42 3.14
C VAL A 92 -1.73 -9.91 2.07
N GLU A 93 -2.15 -9.77 0.82
CA GLU A 93 -1.35 -10.06 -0.36
C GLU A 93 -1.20 -8.80 -1.20
N HIS A 94 0.03 -8.48 -1.58
CA HIS A 94 0.34 -7.48 -2.59
C HIS A 94 0.71 -8.17 -3.89
N TRP A 95 0.01 -7.80 -4.95
CA TRP A 95 0.23 -8.28 -6.30
C TRP A 95 0.70 -7.13 -7.19
N LEU A 96 1.63 -7.38 -8.09
CA LEU A 96 2.09 -6.43 -9.09
C LEU A 96 2.22 -7.13 -10.45
N ASN A 97 1.50 -6.63 -11.44
CA ASN A 97 1.50 -7.16 -12.82
C ASN A 97 1.27 -8.68 -12.90
N GLY A 98 0.36 -9.19 -12.05
CA GLY A 98 -0.03 -10.61 -12.02
C GLY A 98 0.86 -11.52 -11.16
N GLU A 99 1.89 -10.98 -10.50
CA GLU A 99 2.78 -11.72 -9.61
C GLU A 99 2.48 -11.37 -8.14
N LEU A 100 2.40 -12.39 -7.26
CA LEU A 100 2.34 -12.20 -5.81
C LEU A 100 3.74 -11.82 -5.32
N VAL A 101 3.90 -10.56 -4.91
CA VAL A 101 5.21 -10.00 -4.55
C VAL A 101 5.42 -9.85 -3.05
N LEU A 102 4.34 -9.83 -2.26
CA LEU A 102 4.43 -9.71 -0.81
C LEU A 102 3.19 -10.34 -0.16
N GLN A 103 3.41 -11.03 0.96
CA GLN A 103 2.35 -11.57 1.82
C GLN A 103 2.71 -11.38 3.29
N TYR A 104 1.75 -10.98 4.11
CA TYR A 104 1.93 -10.78 5.55
C TYR A 104 0.59 -10.85 6.28
N ASN A 105 0.66 -11.04 7.61
CA ASN A 105 -0.53 -11.06 8.47
C ASN A 105 -0.49 -9.88 9.44
N LEU A 106 -1.54 -9.04 9.43
CA LEU A 106 -1.67 -7.82 10.24
C LEU A 106 -1.64 -8.06 11.76
N LYS A 107 -1.83 -9.30 12.22
CA LYS A 107 -1.84 -9.66 13.64
C LYS A 107 -0.71 -10.61 14.04
N SER A 108 0.21 -10.92 13.14
CA SER A 108 1.35 -11.79 13.44
C SER A 108 2.32 -11.11 14.41
N ALA A 109 3.07 -11.92 15.15
CA ALA A 109 4.14 -11.43 16.03
C ALA A 109 5.24 -10.72 15.21
N ASP A 110 5.55 -11.20 14.00
CA ASP A 110 6.51 -10.56 13.10
C ASP A 110 6.03 -9.15 12.69
N PHE A 111 4.74 -9.00 12.32
CA PHE A 111 4.17 -7.69 11.98
C PHE A 111 4.30 -6.70 13.14
N LEU A 112 3.92 -7.12 14.34
CA LEU A 112 4.00 -6.28 15.54
C LEU A 112 5.44 -5.89 15.86
N GLN A 113 6.39 -6.82 15.73
CA GLN A 113 7.81 -6.54 15.96
C GLN A 113 8.37 -5.55 14.93
N ARG A 114 8.03 -5.70 13.64
CA ARG A 114 8.44 -4.76 12.59
C ARG A 114 7.83 -3.37 12.80
N LYS A 115 6.57 -3.29 13.20
CA LYS A 115 5.92 -2.02 13.53
C LYS A 115 6.73 -1.27 14.60
N LEU A 116 7.17 -1.95 15.66
CA LEU A 116 8.00 -1.35 16.71
C LEU A 116 9.37 -0.83 16.22
N GLN A 117 9.85 -1.31 15.08
CA GLN A 117 11.12 -0.89 14.47
C GLN A 117 10.96 0.11 13.33
N SER A 118 9.73 0.39 12.92
CA SER A 118 9.38 1.30 11.82
C SER A 118 9.05 2.70 12.33
N LYS A 119 8.81 3.61 11.39
CA LYS A 119 8.31 4.96 11.71
C LYS A 119 6.93 4.96 12.38
N TRP A 120 6.20 3.84 12.31
CA TRP A 120 4.87 3.65 12.88
C TRP A 120 4.87 3.22 14.35
N ASN A 121 6.04 3.15 15.00
CA ASN A 121 6.17 2.68 16.38
C ASN A 121 5.25 3.42 17.37
N ASP A 122 5.17 4.74 17.24
CA ASP A 122 4.40 5.58 18.14
C ASP A 122 2.94 5.80 17.70
N ASP A 123 2.56 5.29 16.51
CA ASP A 123 1.22 5.45 15.96
C ASP A 123 0.30 4.31 16.44
N ALA A 124 -0.38 4.52 17.56
CA ALA A 124 -1.19 3.51 18.22
C ALA A 124 -2.35 2.97 17.34
N ASP A 125 -2.89 3.79 16.46
CA ASP A 125 -4.05 3.47 15.62
C ASP A 125 -3.67 2.98 14.23
N TRP A 126 -2.40 3.08 13.84
CA TRP A 126 -1.94 2.60 12.55
C TRP A 126 -2.12 1.08 12.39
N ALA A 127 -2.76 0.67 11.30
CA ALA A 127 -3.08 -0.72 10.95
C ALA A 127 -3.95 -1.47 11.98
N LYS A 128 -4.72 -0.76 12.81
CA LYS A 128 -5.49 -1.34 13.91
C LYS A 128 -6.94 -1.66 13.56
N ALA A 129 -7.54 -0.89 12.67
CA ALA A 129 -9.00 -0.88 12.50
C ALA A 129 -9.59 -2.20 11.96
N GLY A 130 -8.87 -2.93 11.09
CA GLY A 130 -9.38 -4.17 10.48
C GLY A 130 -10.55 -4.00 9.52
N ILE A 131 -11.15 -2.82 9.48
CA ILE A 131 -12.19 -2.36 8.55
C ILE A 131 -12.02 -0.86 8.35
N GLY A 132 -12.12 -0.39 7.11
CA GLY A 132 -11.95 1.04 6.85
C GLY A 132 -12.10 1.40 5.36
N HIS A 133 -11.74 2.62 5.05
CA HIS A 133 -11.75 3.12 3.68
C HIS A 133 -10.51 2.65 2.90
N ILE A 134 -10.62 2.70 1.57
CA ILE A 134 -9.49 2.61 0.65
C ILE A 134 -9.25 4.01 0.11
N SER A 135 -8.00 4.46 0.13
CA SER A 135 -7.58 5.78 -0.29
C SER A 135 -6.45 5.72 -1.32
N LEU A 136 -6.45 6.65 -2.26
CA LEU A 136 -5.37 6.88 -3.22
C LEU A 136 -4.64 8.17 -2.83
N GLN A 137 -3.32 8.09 -2.64
CA GLN A 137 -2.53 9.21 -2.17
C GLN A 137 -2.28 10.23 -3.29
N ASP A 138 -2.53 11.50 -2.98
CA ASP A 138 -1.95 12.63 -3.70
C ASP A 138 -0.65 13.07 -2.98
N HIS A 139 0.49 12.73 -3.58
CA HIS A 139 1.82 13.08 -3.06
C HIS A 139 2.42 14.32 -3.78
N GLY A 140 1.65 14.94 -4.69
CA GLY A 140 2.07 16.07 -5.49
C GLY A 140 2.66 15.71 -6.86
N ASP A 141 2.90 14.43 -7.12
CA ASP A 141 3.38 13.93 -8.39
C ASP A 141 2.22 13.47 -9.29
N LYS A 142 2.43 13.55 -10.61
CA LYS A 142 1.43 13.08 -11.55
C LYS A 142 1.34 11.56 -11.57
N VAL A 143 0.19 11.04 -11.19
CA VAL A 143 -0.23 9.65 -11.34
C VAL A 143 -1.58 9.58 -12.05
N GLU A 144 -1.74 8.64 -12.94
CA GLU A 144 -2.98 8.41 -13.68
C GLU A 144 -3.56 7.05 -13.33
N PHE A 145 -4.86 7.01 -13.07
CA PHE A 145 -5.61 5.80 -12.78
C PHE A 145 -6.66 5.60 -13.88
N LYS A 146 -6.66 4.45 -14.55
CA LYS A 146 -7.67 4.13 -15.57
C LYS A 146 -8.71 3.11 -15.12
N ARG A 147 -8.39 2.35 -14.06
CA ARG A 147 -9.29 1.36 -13.46
C ARG A 147 -9.02 1.30 -11.96
N VAL A 148 -10.05 1.41 -11.17
CA VAL A 148 -10.07 1.13 -9.73
C VAL A 148 -11.30 0.28 -9.48
N ALA A 149 -11.10 -0.97 -9.12
CA ALA A 149 -12.19 -1.91 -8.90
C ALA A 149 -11.98 -2.68 -7.60
N VAL A 150 -12.98 -2.72 -6.75
CA VAL A 150 -12.97 -3.43 -5.47
C VAL A 150 -14.16 -4.35 -5.36
N ARG A 151 -13.96 -5.54 -4.79
CA ARG A 151 -15.04 -6.46 -4.41
C ARG A 151 -14.85 -6.91 -2.97
N ARG A 152 -15.95 -7.04 -2.24
CA ARG A 152 -15.94 -7.71 -0.93
C ARG A 152 -15.82 -9.20 -1.13
N ILE A 153 -15.04 -9.85 -0.27
CA ILE A 153 -14.89 -11.31 -0.20
C ILE A 153 -15.25 -11.80 1.20
N LYS A 154 -15.50 -13.11 1.32
CA LYS A 154 -15.92 -13.76 2.59
C LYS A 154 -14.95 -14.87 2.92
#